data_62d4b6ef2faa69f4a3a062fbff382d72
#
_entry.id   62d4b6ef2faa69f4a3a062fbff382d72
#
_cell.length_a   1.000
_cell.length_b   1.000
_cell.length_c   1.000
_cell.angle_alpha   90.00
_cell.angle_beta   90.00
_cell.angle_gamma   90.00
#
_symmetry.space_group_name_H-M   'P 1'
#
loop_
_entity.id
_entity.type
_entity.pdbx_description
1 polymer ?
#
loop_
_entity_poly.entity_id
_entity_poly.type
_entity_poly.pdbx_seq_one_letter_code
_entity_poly.pdbx_strand_id
1 'polypeptide(L)'
;MSELHHTDVFVSGQDGFAFYRIPVIEVAADGSILAFVEARKHNLGDPGQDKNHIALAMKRSTDGGRTWSPMVIIEDPGEGWSAANPATVFDRDTGRVWLHYLRSK
;
A
#
# COMPACT_ATOMS: atom_id res chain seq x y z
N MET A 1 -28.59 -0.33 12.68
CA MET A 1 -27.31 -0.30 13.40
C MET A 1 -26.23 -0.90 12.52
N SER A 2 -25.14 -0.24 12.40
CA SER A 2 -24.02 -0.74 11.62
C SER A 2 -23.13 -1.67 12.46
N GLU A 3 -22.65 -2.73 11.86
CA GLU A 3 -21.67 -3.60 12.50
C GLU A 3 -20.26 -3.12 12.17
N LEU A 4 -19.37 -3.27 13.15
CA LEU A 4 -17.96 -2.98 12.97
C LEU A 4 -17.23 -4.26 12.52
N HIS A 5 -16.64 -4.21 11.33
CA HIS A 5 -15.84 -5.30 10.78
C HIS A 5 -14.36 -4.96 10.83
N HIS A 6 -13.54 -5.94 11.18
CA HIS A 6 -12.10 -5.83 11.14
C HIS A 6 -11.55 -6.85 10.15
N THR A 7 -10.68 -6.38 9.25
CA THR A 7 -9.96 -7.23 8.31
C THR A 7 -8.50 -6.80 8.31
N ASP A 8 -7.60 -7.76 8.51
CA ASP A 8 -6.17 -7.51 8.38
C ASP A 8 -5.79 -7.55 6.91
N VAL A 9 -5.52 -6.39 6.32
CA VAL A 9 -5.22 -6.28 4.89
C VAL A 9 -3.78 -6.65 4.60
N PHE A 10 -2.85 -6.10 5.37
CA PHE A 10 -1.42 -6.40 5.28
C PHE A 10 -0.94 -6.89 6.65
N VAL A 11 -0.27 -8.02 6.66
CA VAL A 11 0.20 -8.65 7.90
C VAL A 11 1.71 -8.83 7.84
N SER A 12 2.42 -8.28 8.82
CA SER A 12 3.87 -8.38 8.92
C SER A 12 4.31 -9.83 8.84
N GLY A 13 5.33 -10.09 8.04
CA GLY A 13 5.87 -11.43 7.81
C GLY A 13 5.18 -12.21 6.71
N GLN A 14 4.07 -11.71 6.16
CA GLN A 14 3.37 -12.35 5.05
C GLN A 14 3.71 -11.70 3.71
N ASP A 15 3.45 -12.41 2.63
CA ASP A 15 3.63 -11.97 1.25
C ASP A 15 5.06 -11.51 0.91
N GLY A 16 6.05 -12.03 1.64
CA GLY A 16 7.47 -11.81 1.36
C GLY A 16 8.09 -10.59 2.00
N PHE A 17 7.38 -9.88 2.86
CA PHE A 17 7.89 -8.68 3.51
C PHE A 17 7.78 -8.80 5.03
N ALA A 18 8.83 -8.33 5.73
CA ALA A 18 8.88 -8.43 7.17
C ALA A 18 7.88 -7.49 7.86
N PHE A 19 7.70 -6.29 7.31
CA PHE A 19 6.83 -5.28 7.90
C PHE A 19 6.10 -4.48 6.84
N TYR A 20 4.95 -3.89 7.25
CA TYR A 20 4.17 -2.96 6.43
C TYR A 20 3.89 -1.71 7.26
N ARG A 21 4.07 -0.55 6.64
CA ARG A 21 3.81 0.74 7.29
C ARG A 21 3.26 1.76 6.31
N ILE A 22 2.78 2.89 6.85
CA ILE A 22 2.34 4.05 6.08
C ILE A 22 1.20 3.68 5.12
N PRO A 23 0.09 3.14 5.64
CA PRO A 23 -1.03 2.77 4.79
C PRO A 23 -1.81 3.99 4.30
N VAL A 24 -2.33 3.88 3.08
CA VAL A 24 -3.24 4.86 2.49
C VAL A 24 -4.42 4.12 1.88
N ILE A 25 -5.62 4.62 2.13
CA ILE A 25 -6.86 4.07 1.58
C ILE A 25 -7.48 5.09 0.64
N GLU A 26 -7.91 4.64 -0.54
CA GLU A 26 -8.63 5.45 -1.51
C GLU A 26 -9.81 4.67 -2.06
N VAL A 27 -10.92 5.35 -2.30
CA VAL A 27 -12.09 4.75 -2.94
C VAL A 27 -12.12 5.16 -4.40
N ALA A 28 -12.14 4.18 -5.29
CA ALA A 28 -12.18 4.41 -6.72
C ALA A 28 -13.59 4.74 -7.21
N ALA A 29 -13.70 5.17 -8.47
CA ALA A 29 -14.96 5.60 -9.06
C ALA A 29 -16.02 4.50 -9.06
N ASP A 30 -15.61 3.24 -9.19
CA ASP A 30 -16.52 2.08 -9.17
C ASP A 30 -16.89 1.61 -7.76
N GLY A 31 -16.45 2.34 -6.74
CA GLY A 31 -16.68 1.99 -5.33
C GLY A 31 -15.69 0.99 -4.76
N SER A 32 -14.73 0.49 -5.54
CA SER A 32 -13.71 -0.38 -4.98
C SER A 32 -12.77 0.39 -4.05
N ILE A 33 -12.25 -0.33 -3.06
CA ILE A 33 -11.34 0.24 -2.06
C ILE A 33 -9.92 -0.19 -2.43
N LEU A 34 -9.03 0.79 -2.54
CA LEU A 34 -7.62 0.57 -2.83
C LEU A 34 -6.82 0.82 -1.56
N ALA A 35 -6.04 -0.14 -1.13
CA ALA A 35 -5.15 -0.01 0.02
C ALA A 35 -3.71 -0.04 -0.45
N PHE A 36 -2.98 1.03 -0.21
CA PHE A 36 -1.56 1.17 -0.55
C PHE A 36 -0.73 1.14 0.73
N VAL A 37 0.49 0.65 0.63
CA VAL A 37 1.36 0.51 1.80
C VAL A 37 2.82 0.52 1.37
N GLU A 38 3.70 0.92 2.29
CA GLU A 38 5.12 0.62 2.20
C GLU A 38 5.35 -0.82 2.67
N ALA A 39 5.84 -1.66 1.78
CA ALA A 39 6.23 -3.02 2.09
C ALA A 39 7.73 -3.04 2.40
N ARG A 40 8.09 -3.19 3.67
CA ARG A 40 9.46 -3.13 4.17
C ARG A 40 10.02 -4.54 4.29
N LYS A 41 11.03 -4.83 3.48
CA LYS A 41 11.47 -6.22 3.30
C LYS A 41 12.26 -6.76 4.49
N HIS A 42 13.11 -5.95 5.09
CA HIS A 42 14.08 -6.44 6.08
C HIS A 42 13.81 -6.00 7.50
N ASN A 43 13.45 -4.72 7.73
CA ASN A 43 13.34 -4.14 9.05
C ASN A 43 12.33 -2.98 9.07
N LEU A 44 12.19 -2.35 10.23
CA LEU A 44 11.30 -1.19 10.41
C LEU A 44 11.97 0.14 10.05
N GLY A 45 13.20 0.12 9.56
CA GLY A 45 13.92 1.34 9.18
C GLY A 45 13.16 2.17 8.15
N ASP A 46 13.09 3.47 8.36
CA ASP A 46 12.43 4.41 7.47
C ASP A 46 13.15 4.49 6.12
N PRO A 47 12.48 5.07 5.10
CA PRO A 47 13.09 5.21 3.77
C PRO A 47 14.49 5.83 3.85
N GLY A 48 15.46 5.18 3.20
CA GLY A 48 16.86 5.61 3.20
C GLY A 48 17.63 5.26 4.45
N GLN A 49 17.03 4.54 5.40
CA GLN A 49 17.69 4.18 6.66
C GLN A 49 17.88 2.66 6.77
N ASP A 50 18.85 2.26 7.58
CA ASP A 50 19.11 0.87 7.99
C ASP A 50 19.24 -0.10 6.80
N LYS A 51 19.67 0.39 5.65
CA LYS A 51 19.83 -0.40 4.41
C LYS A 51 18.57 -1.20 4.07
N ASN A 52 17.41 -0.61 4.32
CA ASN A 52 16.15 -1.29 4.06
C ASN A 52 15.86 -1.34 2.55
N HIS A 53 14.97 -2.25 2.19
CA HIS A 53 14.41 -2.37 0.86
C HIS A 53 12.91 -2.18 1.00
N ILE A 54 12.37 -1.09 0.45
CA ILE A 54 10.96 -0.73 0.60
C ILE A 54 10.31 -0.65 -0.78
N ALA A 55 9.26 -1.44 -0.98
CA ALA A 55 8.44 -1.41 -2.17
C ALA A 55 7.08 -0.78 -1.86
N LEU A 56 6.41 -0.26 -2.87
CA LEU A 56 5.00 0.11 -2.77
C LEU A 56 4.14 -1.05 -3.23
N ALA A 57 3.18 -1.39 -2.41
CA ALA A 57 2.25 -2.47 -2.66
C ALA A 57 0.81 -2.01 -2.55
N MET A 58 -0.09 -2.75 -3.18
CA MET A 58 -1.51 -2.45 -3.18
C MET A 58 -2.32 -3.73 -3.10
N LYS A 59 -3.45 -3.64 -2.40
CA LYS A 59 -4.54 -4.61 -2.48
C LYS A 59 -5.83 -3.88 -2.78
N ARG A 60 -6.78 -4.58 -3.41
CA ARG A 60 -8.06 -4.02 -3.81
C ARG A 60 -9.20 -4.86 -3.25
N SER A 61 -10.23 -4.20 -2.76
CA SER A 61 -11.47 -4.83 -2.36
C SER A 61 -12.63 -4.32 -3.20
N THR A 62 -13.49 -5.24 -3.65
CA THR A 62 -14.70 -4.91 -4.40
C THR A 62 -15.97 -5.23 -3.61
N ASP A 63 -15.84 -5.61 -2.35
CA ASP A 63 -16.95 -6.03 -1.48
C ASP A 63 -17.03 -5.24 -0.18
N GLY A 64 -16.59 -3.99 -0.21
CA GLY A 64 -16.65 -3.11 0.96
C GLY A 64 -15.59 -3.38 2.01
N GLY A 65 -14.49 -4.01 1.65
CA GLY A 65 -13.37 -4.29 2.55
C GLY A 65 -13.43 -5.66 3.22
N ARG A 66 -14.36 -6.50 2.84
CA ARG A 66 -14.50 -7.84 3.46
C ARG A 66 -13.43 -8.80 2.97
N THR A 67 -13.19 -8.81 1.66
CA THR A 67 -12.11 -9.61 1.06
C THR A 67 -11.24 -8.73 0.19
N TRP A 68 -10.00 -9.14 0.00
CA TRP A 68 -8.99 -8.36 -0.68
C TRP A 68 -8.27 -9.20 -1.74
N SER A 69 -7.90 -8.55 -2.83
CA SER A 69 -7.11 -9.18 -3.89
C SER A 69 -5.74 -9.62 -3.37
N PRO A 70 -5.04 -10.52 -4.10
CA PRO A 70 -3.62 -10.73 -3.85
C PRO A 70 -2.86 -9.41 -3.95
N MET A 71 -1.73 -9.34 -3.23
CA MET A 71 -0.90 -8.14 -3.22
C MET A 71 -0.25 -7.92 -4.59
N VAL A 72 -0.32 -6.68 -5.07
CA VAL A 72 0.35 -6.23 -6.29
C VAL A 72 1.49 -5.31 -5.88
N ILE A 73 2.69 -5.56 -6.42
CA ILE A 73 3.82 -4.64 -6.25
C ILE A 73 3.71 -3.57 -7.32
N ILE A 74 3.53 -2.32 -6.91
CA ILE A 74 3.41 -1.19 -7.83
C ILE A 74 4.80 -0.71 -8.26
N GLU A 75 5.71 -0.58 -7.29
CA GLU A 75 7.06 -0.14 -7.54
C GLU A 75 8.00 -0.85 -6.59
N ASP A 76 8.95 -1.58 -7.16
CA ASP A 76 10.07 -2.15 -6.43
C ASP A 76 11.36 -1.54 -6.97
N PRO A 77 11.95 -0.56 -6.26
CA PRO A 77 13.12 0.16 -6.79
C PRO A 77 14.43 -0.62 -6.69
N GLY A 78 14.40 -1.77 -6.01
CA GLY A 78 15.59 -2.63 -5.84
C GLY A 78 16.19 -2.54 -4.45
N GLU A 79 17.13 -3.46 -4.19
CA GLU A 79 17.78 -3.57 -2.90
C GLU A 79 18.54 -2.28 -2.56
N GLY A 80 18.40 -1.82 -1.33
CA GLY A 80 19.00 -0.58 -0.86
C GLY A 80 18.25 0.69 -1.25
N TRP A 81 17.13 0.54 -1.97
CA TRP A 81 16.28 1.66 -2.39
C TRP A 81 14.93 1.60 -1.69
N SER A 82 14.28 2.75 -1.63
CA SER A 82 12.93 2.87 -1.07
C SER A 82 12.00 3.57 -2.05
N ALA A 83 10.81 3.00 -2.23
CA ALA A 83 9.65 3.66 -2.79
C ALA A 83 8.69 3.88 -1.62
N ALA A 84 8.35 5.13 -1.33
CA ALA A 84 7.81 5.45 -0.02
C ALA A 84 6.85 6.63 -0.03
N ASN A 85 6.17 6.79 1.09
CA ASN A 85 5.26 7.89 1.38
C ASN A 85 4.16 8.02 0.33
N PRO A 86 3.37 6.96 0.11
CA PRO A 86 2.28 7.00 -0.87
C PRO A 86 1.25 8.06 -0.48
N ALA A 87 0.78 8.80 -1.47
CA ALA A 87 -0.31 9.74 -1.32
C ALA A 87 -1.23 9.61 -2.53
N THR A 88 -2.53 9.66 -2.32
CA THR A 88 -3.51 9.48 -3.37
C THR A 88 -4.34 10.73 -3.59
N VAL A 89 -4.76 10.94 -4.84
CA VAL A 89 -5.73 11.95 -5.21
C VAL A 89 -6.74 11.30 -6.13
N PHE A 90 -8.02 11.45 -5.80
CA PHE A 90 -9.10 11.02 -6.67
C PHE A 90 -9.56 12.18 -7.54
N ASP A 91 -9.46 12.02 -8.85
CA ASP A 91 -9.93 13.01 -9.83
C ASP A 91 -11.36 12.70 -10.22
N ARG A 92 -12.30 13.51 -9.76
CA ARG A 92 -13.72 13.33 -10.00
C ARG A 92 -14.10 13.46 -11.48
N ASP A 93 -13.38 14.28 -12.22
CA ASP A 93 -13.72 14.57 -13.62
C ASP A 93 -13.36 13.39 -14.53
N THR A 94 -12.29 12.69 -14.23
CA THR A 94 -11.82 11.56 -15.06
C THR A 94 -12.08 10.20 -14.44
N GLY A 95 -12.40 10.13 -13.13
CA GLY A 95 -12.53 8.88 -12.40
C GLY A 95 -11.20 8.22 -12.10
N ARG A 96 -10.09 8.92 -12.28
CA ARG A 96 -8.73 8.38 -12.03
C ARG A 96 -8.32 8.55 -10.60
N VAL A 97 -7.58 7.58 -10.09
CA VAL A 97 -6.84 7.68 -8.85
C VAL A 97 -5.37 7.89 -9.19
N TRP A 98 -4.82 9.02 -8.75
CA TRP A 98 -3.41 9.34 -8.91
C TRP A 98 -2.66 8.90 -7.66
N LEU A 99 -1.59 8.15 -7.84
CA LEU A 99 -0.69 7.74 -6.77
C LEU A 99 0.62 8.49 -6.91
N HIS A 100 0.99 9.21 -5.86
CA HIS A 100 2.26 9.93 -5.76
C HIS A 100 3.13 9.26 -4.71
N TYR A 101 4.42 9.13 -4.97
CA TYR A 101 5.35 8.54 -4.02
C TYR A 101 6.77 9.05 -4.28
N LEU A 102 7.66 8.77 -3.35
CA LEU A 102 9.07 9.13 -3.42
C LEU A 102 9.91 7.89 -3.71
N ARG A 103 11.03 8.10 -4.39
CA ARG A 103 12.12 7.11 -4.46
C ARG A 103 13.35 7.70 -3.80
N SER A 104 14.01 6.91 -2.95
CA SER A 104 15.23 7.34 -2.28
C SER A 104 16.17 6.16 -2.06
N LYS A 105 17.43 6.50 -1.82
CA LYS A 105 18.49 5.50 -1.60
C LYS A 105 19.04 5.60 -0.18
#